data_58228283d2ad6c7a8af4e2443974da26
#
_entry.id   58228283d2ad6c7a8af4e2443974da26
#
_cell.length_a   1.000
_cell.length_b   1.000
_cell.length_c   1.000
_cell.angle_alpha   90.00
_cell.angle_beta   90.00
_cell.angle_gamma   90.00
#
_symmetry.space_group_name_H-M   'P 1'
#
loop_
_entity.id
_entity.type
_entity.pdbx_description
1 polymer ?
#
loop_
_entity_poly.entity_id
_entity_poly.type
_entity_poly.pdbx_seq_one_letter_code
_entity_poly.pdbx_strand_id
1 'polypeptide(L)'
;MYLDASLPPVPLKDVPAIAAAAERMGFDALWSTETIHDPFLPGALIAEHTQRLYFGTAIAIAFARSPATLAYTAWDLAQASGGRFILGLGTQVKAHVERRFGMPWPVSVVGKLREQIAAIRAFWQTWQSGERLNFRGEYYKLTLMSPFFNPGPISYPVVPIYLAGVNPGLARLAGECADGFHAHPFHSPRYLREIVLPAIEQGAVTAGRQRTAITVSTTAFVVSRPEEEYFVRAQIAFYASTPSYRAVMALHGWTEVAENLSALAGRGAWGEMAGLISDEMLHTFALVVPASELPSALVDRYAGLADRLALYIPFMPGERDDFWQALLNTRL
;
A
#
# COMPACT_ATOMS: atom_id res chain seq x y z
N MET A 1 -16.47 -6.70 -1.99
CA MET A 1 -15.09 -6.36 -1.64
C MET A 1 -14.18 -6.96 -2.72
N TYR A 2 -13.17 -6.23 -3.21
CA TYR A 2 -12.20 -6.75 -4.20
C TYR A 2 -11.15 -7.63 -3.50
N LEU A 3 -10.69 -8.68 -4.16
CA LEU A 3 -9.62 -9.53 -3.66
C LEU A 3 -8.37 -9.38 -4.53
N ASP A 4 -7.30 -8.90 -3.93
CA ASP A 4 -6.05 -8.58 -4.59
C ASP A 4 -4.95 -9.58 -4.22
N ALA A 5 -3.98 -9.73 -5.13
CA ALA A 5 -2.77 -10.49 -4.90
C ALA A 5 -1.59 -9.58 -4.58
N SER A 6 -0.63 -10.09 -3.82
CA SER A 6 0.68 -9.46 -3.65
C SER A 6 1.72 -10.20 -4.49
N LEU A 7 2.51 -9.46 -5.27
CA LEU A 7 3.63 -10.00 -6.04
C LEU A 7 4.77 -10.37 -5.08
N PRO A 8 5.27 -11.61 -5.10
CA PRO A 8 6.46 -11.97 -4.33
C PRO A 8 7.70 -11.23 -4.87
N PRO A 9 8.75 -11.08 -4.06
CA PRO A 9 10.01 -10.48 -4.50
C PRO A 9 10.81 -11.46 -5.38
N VAL A 10 10.46 -11.52 -6.67
CA VAL A 10 11.02 -12.44 -7.66
C VAL A 10 11.85 -11.70 -8.72
N PRO A 11 12.74 -12.36 -9.45
CA PRO A 11 13.37 -11.82 -10.64
C PRO A 11 12.35 -11.36 -11.68
N LEU A 12 12.64 -10.28 -12.40
CA LEU A 12 11.71 -9.71 -13.39
C LEU A 12 11.24 -10.71 -14.45
N LYS A 13 12.08 -11.66 -14.84
CA LYS A 13 11.73 -12.71 -15.81
C LYS A 13 10.54 -13.59 -15.41
N ASP A 14 10.26 -13.69 -14.11
CA ASP A 14 9.20 -14.54 -13.57
C ASP A 14 7.85 -13.78 -13.43
N VAL A 15 7.90 -12.44 -13.44
CA VAL A 15 6.73 -11.58 -13.31
C VAL A 15 5.64 -11.84 -14.34
N PRO A 16 5.93 -12.04 -15.67
CA PRO A 16 4.91 -12.30 -16.65
C PRO A 16 4.05 -13.54 -16.36
N ALA A 17 4.68 -14.62 -15.94
CA ALA A 17 3.97 -15.86 -15.63
C ALA A 17 3.06 -15.70 -14.40
N ILE A 18 3.54 -15.00 -13.38
CA ILE A 18 2.77 -14.71 -12.15
C ILE A 18 1.59 -13.80 -12.46
N ALA A 19 1.80 -12.73 -13.22
CA ALA A 19 0.75 -11.78 -13.59
C ALA A 19 -0.35 -12.43 -14.41
N ALA A 20 0.02 -13.19 -15.44
CA ALA A 20 -0.93 -13.94 -16.25
C ALA A 20 -1.70 -15.00 -15.43
N ALA A 21 -1.06 -15.64 -14.47
CA ALA A 21 -1.71 -16.59 -13.56
C ALA A 21 -2.67 -15.88 -12.60
N ALA A 22 -2.28 -14.75 -12.03
CA ALA A 22 -3.15 -13.93 -11.16
C ALA A 22 -4.42 -13.48 -11.90
N GLU A 23 -4.27 -13.02 -13.14
CA GLU A 23 -5.42 -12.65 -13.97
C GLU A 23 -6.32 -13.85 -14.29
N ARG A 24 -5.77 -15.01 -14.65
CA ARG A 24 -6.55 -16.22 -14.91
C ARG A 24 -7.26 -16.74 -13.66
N MET A 25 -6.60 -16.64 -12.51
CA MET A 25 -7.17 -17.04 -11.21
C MET A 25 -8.39 -16.18 -10.85
N GLY A 26 -8.41 -14.89 -11.28
CA GLY A 26 -9.51 -13.97 -11.07
C GLY A 26 -9.26 -12.91 -9.99
N PHE A 27 -8.02 -12.65 -9.63
CA PHE A 27 -7.68 -11.50 -8.77
C PHE A 27 -8.04 -10.18 -9.43
N ASP A 28 -8.44 -9.20 -8.61
CA ASP A 28 -8.79 -7.86 -9.08
C ASP A 28 -7.55 -6.97 -9.32
N ALA A 29 -6.51 -7.13 -8.49
CA ALA A 29 -5.25 -6.42 -8.66
C ALA A 29 -4.04 -7.26 -8.23
N LEU A 30 -2.85 -6.85 -8.73
CA LEU A 30 -1.55 -7.36 -8.32
C LEU A 30 -0.67 -6.21 -7.81
N TRP A 31 -0.27 -6.28 -6.54
CA TRP A 31 0.50 -5.23 -5.88
C TRP A 31 1.98 -5.55 -5.81
N SER A 32 2.82 -4.63 -6.29
CA SER A 32 4.27 -4.68 -6.19
C SER A 32 4.76 -3.86 -4.99
N THR A 33 5.72 -4.38 -4.23
CA THR A 33 6.28 -3.72 -3.03
C THR A 33 7.72 -3.27 -3.26
N GLU A 34 8.12 -2.13 -2.68
CA GLU A 34 9.50 -1.66 -2.70
C GLU A 34 10.28 -2.19 -1.50
N THR A 35 10.83 -3.40 -1.63
CA THR A 35 11.65 -4.06 -0.61
C THR A 35 13.08 -4.28 -1.12
N ILE A 36 13.33 -5.36 -1.84
CA ILE A 36 14.63 -5.72 -2.42
C ILE A 36 14.74 -5.39 -3.92
N HIS A 37 13.61 -5.03 -4.56
CA HIS A 37 13.53 -4.67 -5.97
C HIS A 37 12.82 -3.32 -6.15
N ASP A 38 13.02 -2.69 -7.33
CA ASP A 38 12.25 -1.50 -7.73
C ASP A 38 10.77 -1.88 -7.94
N PRO A 39 9.82 -1.09 -7.39
CA PRO A 39 8.40 -1.45 -7.43
C PRO A 39 7.72 -1.19 -8.78
N PHE A 40 8.33 -0.41 -9.68
CA PHE A 40 7.74 -0.01 -10.96
C PHE A 40 8.10 -0.93 -12.13
N LEU A 41 9.29 -1.52 -12.11
CA LEU A 41 9.75 -2.38 -13.21
C LEU A 41 8.80 -3.58 -13.47
N PRO A 42 8.26 -4.26 -12.45
CA PRO A 42 7.25 -5.28 -12.66
C PRO A 42 6.01 -4.75 -13.39
N GLY A 43 5.65 -3.48 -13.18
CA GLY A 43 4.47 -2.87 -13.76
C GLY A 43 4.44 -2.89 -15.30
N ALA A 44 5.57 -2.66 -15.97
CA ALA A 44 5.66 -2.73 -17.41
C ALA A 44 5.36 -4.16 -17.94
N LEU A 45 5.91 -5.17 -17.25
CA LEU A 45 5.68 -6.57 -17.59
C LEU A 45 4.25 -7.02 -17.32
N ILE A 46 3.64 -6.54 -16.23
CA ILE A 46 2.24 -6.82 -15.90
C ILE A 46 1.33 -6.17 -16.97
N ALA A 47 1.59 -4.92 -17.34
CA ALA A 47 0.82 -4.21 -18.35
C ALA A 47 0.77 -4.96 -19.68
N GLU A 48 1.91 -5.49 -20.12
CA GLU A 48 2.06 -6.21 -21.38
C GLU A 48 1.39 -7.61 -21.39
N HIS A 49 1.43 -8.31 -20.23
CA HIS A 49 1.01 -9.71 -20.15
C HIS A 49 -0.38 -9.92 -19.53
N THR A 50 -1.12 -8.83 -19.27
CA THR A 50 -2.50 -8.87 -18.74
C THR A 50 -3.41 -7.91 -19.48
N GLN A 51 -4.74 -8.17 -19.44
CA GLN A 51 -5.73 -7.37 -20.14
C GLN A 51 -6.75 -6.71 -19.21
N ARG A 52 -6.99 -7.28 -18.03
CA ARG A 52 -8.03 -6.86 -17.07
C ARG A 52 -7.48 -6.58 -15.68
N LEU A 53 -6.43 -7.29 -15.29
CA LEU A 53 -5.83 -7.18 -13.96
C LEU A 53 -5.34 -5.76 -13.71
N TYR A 54 -5.87 -5.12 -12.66
CA TYR A 54 -5.29 -3.89 -12.16
C TYR A 54 -3.94 -4.20 -11.51
N PHE A 55 -3.06 -3.23 -11.46
CA PHE A 55 -1.80 -3.39 -10.76
C PHE A 55 -1.28 -2.04 -10.28
N GLY A 56 -0.39 -2.08 -9.32
CA GLY A 56 0.19 -0.86 -8.79
C GLY A 56 1.28 -1.13 -7.77
N THR A 57 1.73 -0.06 -7.16
CA THR A 57 2.72 -0.15 -6.08
C THR A 57 2.02 -0.10 -4.71
N ALA A 58 2.35 -1.04 -3.82
CA ALA A 58 1.92 -1.04 -2.43
C ALA A 58 3.12 -1.32 -1.51
N ILE A 59 4.03 -0.37 -1.43
CA ILE A 59 4.05 0.99 -1.97
C ILE A 59 5.38 1.30 -2.64
N ALA A 60 5.42 2.36 -3.47
CA ALA A 60 6.66 3.02 -3.83
C ALA A 60 7.02 4.09 -2.80
N ILE A 61 8.30 4.19 -2.45
CA ILE A 61 8.79 5.17 -1.46
C ILE A 61 8.82 6.56 -2.10
N ALA A 62 7.87 7.40 -1.70
CA ALA A 62 7.66 8.72 -2.27
C ALA A 62 8.89 9.63 -2.13
N PHE A 63 9.50 9.67 -0.94
CA PHE A 63 10.62 10.59 -0.67
C PHE A 63 11.96 10.15 -1.25
N ALA A 64 12.04 8.96 -1.81
CA ALA A 64 13.20 8.51 -2.56
C ALA A 64 13.23 9.03 -4.01
N ARG A 65 12.14 9.66 -4.49
CA ARG A 65 11.94 10.04 -5.90
C ARG A 65 11.43 11.47 -6.02
N SER A 66 11.75 12.12 -7.15
CA SER A 66 11.16 13.43 -7.48
C SER A 66 9.71 13.28 -7.96
N PRO A 67 8.87 14.32 -7.79
CA PRO A 67 7.53 14.33 -8.38
C PRO A 67 7.53 14.09 -9.89
N ALA A 68 8.51 14.67 -10.61
CA ALA A 68 8.65 14.51 -12.05
C ALA A 68 8.88 13.04 -12.44
N THR A 69 9.82 12.36 -11.77
CA THR A 69 10.12 10.94 -12.05
C THR A 69 8.89 10.06 -11.81
N LEU A 70 8.18 10.29 -10.69
CA LEU A 70 6.94 9.57 -10.39
C LEU A 70 5.84 9.85 -11.42
N ALA A 71 5.72 11.12 -11.85
CA ALA A 71 4.74 11.52 -12.84
C ALA A 71 4.97 10.81 -14.20
N TYR A 72 6.20 10.81 -14.72
CA TYR A 72 6.54 10.11 -15.96
C TYR A 72 6.27 8.62 -15.86
N THR A 73 6.79 7.97 -14.84
CA THR A 73 6.63 6.51 -14.67
C THR A 73 5.15 6.12 -14.59
N ALA A 74 4.35 6.86 -13.84
CA ALA A 74 2.92 6.56 -13.71
C ALA A 74 2.14 6.85 -14.99
N TRP A 75 2.53 7.89 -15.75
CA TRP A 75 1.92 8.24 -17.04
C TRP A 75 2.16 7.17 -18.10
N ASP A 76 3.40 6.72 -18.21
CA ASP A 76 3.78 5.66 -19.14
C ASP A 76 3.09 4.34 -18.81
N LEU A 77 3.04 3.95 -17.51
CA LEU A 77 2.35 2.74 -17.07
C LEU A 77 0.84 2.82 -17.25
N ALA A 78 0.23 3.98 -17.05
CA ALA A 78 -1.20 4.19 -17.31
C ALA A 78 -1.52 4.02 -18.80
N GLN A 79 -0.71 4.60 -19.67
CA GLN A 79 -0.88 4.45 -21.12
C GLN A 79 -0.65 3.01 -21.56
N ALA A 80 0.44 2.38 -21.15
CA ALA A 80 0.79 1.02 -21.52
C ALA A 80 -0.24 -0.02 -21.06
N SER A 81 -0.88 0.23 -19.92
CA SER A 81 -1.87 -0.69 -19.36
C SER A 81 -3.32 -0.44 -19.76
N GLY A 82 -3.59 0.64 -20.52
CA GLY A 82 -4.98 1.03 -20.78
C GLY A 82 -5.71 1.53 -19.52
N GLY A 83 -5.00 2.25 -18.61
CA GLY A 83 -5.57 2.85 -17.41
C GLY A 83 -5.69 1.93 -16.19
N ARG A 84 -5.04 0.75 -16.19
CA ARG A 84 -5.11 -0.22 -15.10
C ARG A 84 -4.05 -0.01 -13.99
N PHE A 85 -3.14 0.96 -14.15
CA PHE A 85 -2.11 1.24 -13.17
C PHE A 85 -2.62 2.12 -12.03
N ILE A 86 -2.22 1.80 -10.80
CA ILE A 86 -2.48 2.57 -9.57
C ILE A 86 -1.15 2.96 -8.94
N LEU A 87 -0.93 4.25 -8.70
CA LEU A 87 0.27 4.77 -8.05
C LEU A 87 0.11 4.75 -6.53
N GLY A 88 0.60 3.72 -5.87
CA GLY A 88 0.62 3.64 -4.42
C GLY A 88 1.91 4.22 -3.83
N LEU A 89 1.79 5.22 -2.96
CA LEU A 89 2.89 5.97 -2.36
C LEU A 89 2.90 5.85 -0.84
N GLY A 90 4.07 5.66 -0.28
CA GLY A 90 4.30 5.70 1.16
C GLY A 90 5.57 6.48 1.51
N THR A 91 5.65 6.95 2.75
CA THR A 91 6.76 7.80 3.18
C THR A 91 8.00 7.02 3.59
N GLN A 92 7.85 5.74 3.91
CA GLN A 92 8.87 4.96 4.60
C GLN A 92 9.23 5.60 5.97
N VAL A 93 10.22 5.10 6.68
CA VAL A 93 10.74 5.68 7.93
C VAL A 93 12.01 6.47 7.68
N LYS A 94 12.27 7.47 8.55
CA LYS A 94 13.39 8.42 8.43
C LYS A 94 14.74 7.73 8.14
N ALA A 95 15.06 6.68 8.90
CA ALA A 95 16.34 5.98 8.76
C ALA A 95 16.57 5.40 7.37
N HIS A 96 15.54 4.86 6.72
CA HIS A 96 15.64 4.34 5.35
C HIS A 96 15.76 5.47 4.33
N VAL A 97 14.98 6.55 4.47
CA VAL A 97 15.06 7.71 3.55
C VAL A 97 16.45 8.33 3.58
N GLU A 98 17.01 8.57 4.76
CA GLU A 98 18.31 9.21 4.90
C GLU A 98 19.48 8.27 4.60
N ARG A 99 19.48 7.03 5.14
CA ARG A 99 20.68 6.18 5.12
C ARG A 99 20.69 5.15 3.99
N ARG A 100 19.50 4.77 3.45
CA ARG A 100 19.41 3.85 2.33
C ARG A 100 19.26 4.59 1.00
N PHE A 101 18.49 5.69 0.97
CA PHE A 101 18.23 6.45 -0.25
C PHE A 101 19.03 7.76 -0.36
N GLY A 102 19.70 8.18 0.70
CA GLY A 102 20.52 9.41 0.71
C GLY A 102 19.71 10.70 0.55
N MET A 103 18.40 10.66 0.88
CA MET A 103 17.50 11.79 0.68
C MET A 103 17.17 12.46 2.02
N PRO A 104 16.99 13.79 2.05
CA PRO A 104 16.70 14.49 3.30
C PRO A 104 15.29 14.17 3.79
N TRP A 105 15.16 13.89 5.09
CA TRP A 105 13.86 13.77 5.74
C TRP A 105 13.19 15.13 5.88
N PRO A 106 11.89 15.26 5.51
CA PRO A 106 11.21 16.56 5.57
C PRO A 106 10.86 16.99 6.99
N VAL A 107 10.76 18.31 7.20
CA VAL A 107 10.26 18.90 8.44
C VAL A 107 8.79 18.50 8.66
N SER A 108 7.97 18.56 7.61
CA SER A 108 6.59 18.09 7.63
C SER A 108 6.41 16.96 6.62
N VAL A 109 6.23 15.74 7.12
CA VAL A 109 5.97 14.55 6.32
C VAL A 109 4.68 14.69 5.52
N VAL A 110 3.58 15.08 6.19
CA VAL A 110 2.27 15.28 5.58
C VAL A 110 2.30 16.42 4.58
N GLY A 111 2.95 17.54 4.93
CA GLY A 111 3.08 18.71 4.05
C GLY A 111 3.81 18.38 2.76
N LYS A 112 4.99 17.74 2.87
CA LYS A 112 5.78 17.36 1.69
C LYS A 112 5.05 16.36 0.79
N LEU A 113 4.37 15.36 1.38
CA LEU A 113 3.65 14.36 0.59
C LEU A 113 2.42 14.97 -0.11
N ARG A 114 1.69 15.86 0.57
CA ARG A 114 0.59 16.64 -0.05
C ARG A 114 1.09 17.40 -1.27
N GLU A 115 2.19 18.11 -1.11
CA GLU A 115 2.78 18.90 -2.18
C GLU A 115 3.32 18.03 -3.32
N GLN A 116 3.90 16.86 -3.00
CA GLN A 116 4.37 15.91 -4.00
C GLN A 116 3.23 15.38 -4.87
N ILE A 117 2.08 15.04 -4.28
CA ILE A 117 0.87 14.62 -5.01
C ILE A 117 0.37 15.75 -5.92
N ALA A 118 0.27 16.96 -5.37
CA ALA A 118 -0.16 18.11 -6.16
C ALA A 118 0.79 18.41 -7.32
N ALA A 119 2.10 18.26 -7.11
CA ALA A 119 3.13 18.42 -8.13
C ALA A 119 3.03 17.35 -9.23
N ILE A 120 2.80 16.08 -8.88
CA ILE A 120 2.57 14.98 -9.83
C ILE A 120 1.36 15.31 -10.71
N ARG A 121 0.23 15.69 -10.11
CA ARG A 121 -0.99 16.07 -10.85
C ARG A 121 -0.79 17.31 -11.73
N ALA A 122 0.04 18.26 -11.31
CA ALA A 122 0.38 19.42 -12.13
C ALA A 122 1.15 19.03 -13.41
N PHE A 123 2.05 18.02 -13.34
CA PHE A 123 2.67 17.47 -14.53
C PHE A 123 1.63 16.83 -15.46
N TRP A 124 0.76 15.95 -14.94
CA TRP A 124 -0.27 15.28 -15.73
C TRP A 124 -1.24 16.27 -16.36
N GLN A 125 -1.65 17.31 -15.64
CA GLN A 125 -2.48 18.39 -16.19
C GLN A 125 -1.77 19.10 -17.34
N THR A 126 -0.50 19.48 -17.15
CA THR A 126 0.30 20.13 -18.19
C THR A 126 0.42 19.25 -19.44
N TRP A 127 0.68 17.97 -19.28
CA TRP A 127 0.82 17.04 -20.41
C TRP A 127 -0.50 16.78 -21.13
N GLN A 128 -1.59 16.71 -20.39
CA GLN A 128 -2.91 16.44 -20.96
C GLN A 128 -3.53 17.65 -21.64
N SER A 129 -3.40 18.85 -21.05
CA SER A 129 -4.03 20.07 -21.57
C SER A 129 -3.13 20.91 -22.48
N GLY A 130 -1.81 20.71 -22.43
CA GLY A 130 -0.83 21.58 -23.07
C GLY A 130 -0.59 22.91 -22.35
N GLU A 131 -1.20 23.13 -21.20
CA GLU A 131 -0.99 24.31 -20.38
C GLU A 131 0.43 24.37 -19.83
N ARG A 132 0.91 25.59 -19.53
CA ARG A 132 2.27 25.79 -19.01
C ARG A 132 2.39 25.23 -17.60
N LEU A 133 3.43 24.40 -17.34
CA LEU A 133 3.77 23.99 -16.00
C LEU A 133 4.18 25.19 -15.14
N ASN A 134 3.46 25.43 -14.04
CA ASN A 134 3.76 26.49 -13.10
C ASN A 134 3.35 26.05 -11.68
N PHE A 135 4.10 25.11 -11.12
CA PHE A 135 3.91 24.66 -9.75
C PHE A 135 4.91 25.34 -8.82
N ARG A 136 4.42 26.01 -7.77
CA ARG A 136 5.25 26.74 -6.78
C ARG A 136 4.75 26.43 -5.37
N GLY A 137 5.42 25.52 -4.70
CA GLY A 137 5.18 25.16 -3.33
C GLY A 137 6.36 25.45 -2.42
N GLU A 138 6.26 24.96 -1.20
CA GLU A 138 7.31 25.05 -0.18
C GLU A 138 8.48 24.10 -0.49
N TYR A 139 8.16 22.87 -0.90
CA TYR A 139 9.14 21.80 -1.15
C TYR A 139 9.55 21.73 -2.63
N TYR A 140 8.66 22.10 -3.56
CA TYR A 140 8.89 21.94 -4.99
C TYR A 140 8.59 23.21 -5.77
N LYS A 141 9.48 23.56 -6.70
CA LYS A 141 9.28 24.65 -7.68
C LYS A 141 9.53 24.07 -9.07
N LEU A 142 8.44 23.84 -9.81
CA LEU A 142 8.45 23.10 -11.07
C LEU A 142 7.82 24.01 -12.14
N THR A 143 8.65 24.65 -12.95
CA THR A 143 8.22 25.69 -13.91
C THR A 143 8.82 25.50 -15.29
N LEU A 144 9.57 24.40 -15.48
CA LEU A 144 10.21 24.09 -16.76
C LEU A 144 9.58 22.85 -17.38
N MET A 145 8.93 23.04 -18.53
CA MET A 145 8.41 21.99 -19.40
C MET A 145 8.49 22.53 -20.82
N SER A 146 9.52 22.10 -21.56
CA SER A 146 9.61 22.39 -22.97
C SER A 146 8.93 21.30 -23.79
N PRO A 147 8.56 21.55 -25.05
CA PRO A 147 7.93 20.54 -25.90
C PRO A 147 8.74 19.25 -26.04
N PHE A 148 10.07 19.34 -25.94
CA PHE A 148 10.97 18.19 -26.02
C PHE A 148 10.80 17.20 -24.85
N PHE A 149 10.40 17.68 -23.67
CA PHE A 149 10.22 16.88 -22.47
C PHE A 149 8.76 16.58 -22.14
N ASN A 150 7.82 17.09 -22.96
CA ASN A 150 6.41 16.86 -22.77
C ASN A 150 5.98 15.59 -23.51
N PRO A 151 5.58 14.50 -22.82
CA PRO A 151 5.14 13.27 -23.47
C PRO A 151 3.81 13.40 -24.24
N GLY A 152 3.08 14.50 -24.00
CA GLY A 152 1.77 14.74 -24.59
C GLY A 152 0.62 14.02 -23.86
N PRO A 153 -0.59 14.18 -24.39
CA PRO A 153 -1.80 13.61 -23.80
C PRO A 153 -1.88 12.09 -24.01
N ILE A 154 -2.55 11.39 -23.09
CA ILE A 154 -2.86 9.97 -23.18
C ILE A 154 -4.36 9.72 -23.07
N SER A 155 -4.80 8.51 -23.50
CA SER A 155 -6.22 8.13 -23.45
C SER A 155 -6.74 7.87 -22.05
N TYR A 156 -5.86 7.64 -21.06
CA TYR A 156 -6.20 7.31 -19.68
C TYR A 156 -5.50 8.27 -18.69
N PRO A 157 -5.84 9.59 -18.69
CA PRO A 157 -5.11 10.59 -17.94
C PRO A 157 -5.41 10.59 -16.44
N VAL A 158 -6.44 9.88 -16.01
CA VAL A 158 -6.81 9.78 -14.59
C VAL A 158 -6.07 8.58 -13.98
N VAL A 159 -4.88 8.84 -13.43
CA VAL A 159 -4.10 7.82 -12.73
C VAL A 159 -4.43 7.89 -11.25
N PRO A 160 -5.02 6.84 -10.65
CA PRO A 160 -5.33 6.85 -9.23
C PRO A 160 -4.05 6.89 -8.38
N ILE A 161 -4.05 7.74 -7.35
CA ILE A 161 -2.98 7.83 -6.35
C ILE A 161 -3.50 7.28 -5.03
N TYR A 162 -2.90 6.21 -4.52
CA TYR A 162 -3.17 5.68 -3.19
C TYR A 162 -2.04 6.07 -2.24
N LEU A 163 -2.39 6.45 -1.02
CA LEU A 163 -1.43 6.69 0.04
C LEU A 163 -1.41 5.55 1.03
N ALA A 164 -0.24 5.21 1.55
CA ALA A 164 -0.13 4.22 2.60
C ALA A 164 0.28 4.84 3.93
N GLY A 165 -0.26 4.30 5.00
CA GLY A 165 0.10 4.73 6.34
C GLY A 165 -0.52 3.89 7.45
N VAL A 166 0.03 4.10 8.64
CA VAL A 166 -0.52 3.55 9.90
C VAL A 166 -1.30 4.64 10.63
N ASN A 167 -0.70 5.83 10.74
CA ASN A 167 -1.18 6.90 11.61
C ASN A 167 -2.27 7.78 10.96
N PRO A 168 -3.13 8.42 11.77
CA PRO A 168 -4.26 9.21 11.27
C PRO A 168 -3.88 10.40 10.40
N GLY A 169 -2.65 10.93 10.53
CA GLY A 169 -2.18 12.04 9.70
C GLY A 169 -2.14 11.71 8.20
N LEU A 170 -1.63 10.53 7.82
CA LEU A 170 -1.59 10.08 6.43
C LEU A 170 -2.98 9.62 5.95
N ALA A 171 -3.78 9.02 6.83
CA ALA A 171 -5.16 8.67 6.53
C ALA A 171 -6.00 9.92 6.22
N ARG A 172 -5.85 10.98 7.02
CA ARG A 172 -6.49 12.28 6.75
C ARG A 172 -6.03 12.88 5.43
N LEU A 173 -4.71 12.88 5.16
CA LEU A 173 -4.17 13.35 3.90
C LEU A 173 -4.75 12.58 2.71
N ALA A 174 -4.94 11.27 2.82
CA ALA A 174 -5.59 10.49 1.77
C ALA A 174 -7.01 10.97 1.52
N GLY A 175 -7.79 11.24 2.57
CA GLY A 175 -9.10 11.88 2.45
C GLY A 175 -9.05 13.21 1.73
N GLU A 176 -8.07 14.06 2.05
CA GLU A 176 -7.91 15.38 1.46
C GLU A 176 -7.61 15.34 -0.05
N CYS A 177 -6.70 14.47 -0.49
CA CYS A 177 -6.15 14.60 -1.84
C CYS A 177 -5.78 13.28 -2.55
N ALA A 178 -5.99 12.10 -1.99
CA ALA A 178 -5.71 10.84 -2.68
C ALA A 178 -7.01 10.16 -3.19
N ASP A 179 -6.86 9.15 -4.04
CA ASP A 179 -7.96 8.38 -4.59
C ASP A 179 -8.17 7.07 -3.81
N GLY A 180 -7.19 6.69 -2.98
CA GLY A 180 -7.29 5.57 -2.07
C GLY A 180 -6.29 5.63 -0.92
N PHE A 181 -6.47 4.70 0.02
CA PHE A 181 -5.61 4.53 1.17
C PHE A 181 -5.26 3.05 1.38
N HIS A 182 -3.99 2.73 1.36
CA HIS A 182 -3.47 1.43 1.79
C HIS A 182 -3.27 1.46 3.30
N ALA A 183 -4.23 0.94 4.05
CA ALA A 183 -4.06 0.73 5.48
C ALA A 183 -2.97 -0.33 5.70
N HIS A 184 -2.00 -0.01 6.54
CA HIS A 184 -0.86 -0.90 6.80
C HIS A 184 -1.34 -2.26 7.34
N PRO A 185 -0.70 -3.40 6.99
CA PRO A 185 -1.09 -4.73 7.50
C PRO A 185 -1.16 -4.83 9.03
N PHE A 186 -0.34 -4.04 9.72
CA PHE A 186 -0.36 -3.95 11.18
C PHE A 186 -1.50 -3.04 11.64
N HIS A 187 -2.70 -3.58 11.64
CA HIS A 187 -3.94 -2.95 12.12
C HIS A 187 -4.85 -4.00 12.80
N SER A 188 -5.80 -3.52 13.57
CA SER A 188 -6.97 -4.30 14.00
C SER A 188 -8.25 -3.74 13.36
N PRO A 189 -9.36 -4.48 13.29
CA PRO A 189 -10.65 -3.94 12.88
C PRO A 189 -11.09 -2.73 13.72
N ARG A 190 -10.77 -2.74 15.00
CA ARG A 190 -11.02 -1.62 15.90
C ARG A 190 -10.22 -0.39 15.51
N TYR A 191 -8.92 -0.56 15.17
CA TYR A 191 -8.07 0.56 14.74
C TYR A 191 -8.56 1.17 13.41
N LEU A 192 -8.98 0.34 12.47
CA LEU A 192 -9.57 0.82 11.22
C LEU A 192 -10.84 1.64 11.49
N ARG A 193 -11.74 1.11 12.33
CA ARG A 193 -13.05 1.73 12.61
C ARG A 193 -12.95 3.01 13.41
N GLU A 194 -12.11 3.04 14.45
CA GLU A 194 -12.07 4.15 15.41
C GLU A 194 -11.04 5.23 15.02
N ILE A 195 -10.00 4.89 14.25
CA ILE A 195 -8.89 5.81 13.97
C ILE A 195 -8.76 6.10 12.47
N VAL A 196 -8.62 5.07 11.63
CA VAL A 196 -8.28 5.26 10.22
C VAL A 196 -9.44 5.84 9.42
N LEU A 197 -10.61 5.19 9.47
CA LEU A 197 -11.77 5.63 8.69
C LEU A 197 -12.27 7.03 9.08
N PRO A 198 -12.38 7.38 10.38
CA PRO A 198 -12.74 8.75 10.78
C PRO A 198 -11.71 9.79 10.32
N ALA A 199 -10.41 9.45 10.31
CA ALA A 199 -9.38 10.35 9.82
C ALA A 199 -9.51 10.59 8.31
N ILE A 200 -9.77 9.55 7.51
CA ILE A 200 -10.03 9.68 6.06
C ILE A 200 -11.26 10.55 5.83
N GLU A 201 -12.35 10.29 6.55
CA GLU A 201 -13.59 11.08 6.43
C GLU A 201 -13.37 12.54 6.77
N GLN A 202 -12.66 12.84 7.87
CA GLN A 202 -12.32 14.21 8.24
C GLN A 202 -11.52 14.91 7.13
N GLY A 203 -10.54 14.23 6.52
CA GLY A 203 -9.78 14.77 5.40
C GLY A 203 -10.66 15.03 4.18
N ALA A 204 -11.54 14.11 3.83
CA ALA A 204 -12.46 14.24 2.71
C ALA A 204 -13.42 15.44 2.91
N VAL A 205 -14.03 15.55 4.08
CA VAL A 205 -14.92 16.67 4.41
C VAL A 205 -14.19 18.01 4.34
N THR A 206 -12.96 18.08 4.88
CA THR A 206 -12.15 19.30 4.82
C THR A 206 -11.86 19.75 3.38
N ALA A 207 -11.71 18.79 2.46
CA ALA A 207 -11.47 19.05 1.04
C ALA A 207 -12.76 19.14 0.20
N GLY A 208 -13.95 19.12 0.79
CA GLY A 208 -15.21 19.14 0.09
C GLY A 208 -15.50 17.85 -0.71
N ARG A 209 -14.89 16.73 -0.33
CA ARG A 209 -15.03 15.43 -0.97
C ARG A 209 -15.92 14.50 -0.14
N GLN A 210 -16.46 13.50 -0.78
CA GLN A 210 -17.17 12.42 -0.08
C GLN A 210 -16.20 11.30 0.31
N ARG A 211 -16.43 10.65 1.47
CA ARG A 211 -15.66 9.49 1.92
C ARG A 211 -15.66 8.36 0.88
N THR A 212 -16.77 8.17 0.17
CA THR A 212 -16.94 7.14 -0.87
C THR A 212 -16.06 7.35 -2.10
N ALA A 213 -15.44 8.53 -2.25
CA ALA A 213 -14.46 8.79 -3.31
C ALA A 213 -13.07 8.25 -3.00
N ILE A 214 -12.85 7.71 -1.78
CA ILE A 214 -11.55 7.20 -1.36
C ILE A 214 -11.67 5.69 -1.11
N THR A 215 -11.02 4.89 -1.95
CA THR A 215 -10.94 3.44 -1.81
C THR A 215 -10.03 3.07 -0.64
N VAL A 216 -10.49 2.24 0.28
CA VAL A 216 -9.66 1.69 1.37
C VAL A 216 -9.21 0.29 1.00
N SER A 217 -7.90 0.11 0.91
CA SER A 217 -7.25 -1.18 0.68
C SER A 217 -6.48 -1.59 1.93
N THR A 218 -6.45 -2.87 2.24
CA THR A 218 -5.62 -3.40 3.33
C THR A 218 -5.11 -4.80 3.03
N THR A 219 -4.18 -5.26 3.87
CA THR A 219 -3.62 -6.62 3.78
C THR A 219 -3.84 -7.32 5.12
N ALA A 220 -4.47 -8.48 5.08
CA ALA A 220 -4.81 -9.25 6.27
C ALA A 220 -3.71 -10.27 6.62
N PHE A 221 -3.32 -10.33 7.88
CA PHE A 221 -2.61 -11.49 8.42
C PHE A 221 -3.58 -12.66 8.56
N VAL A 222 -3.15 -13.83 8.10
CA VAL A 222 -3.94 -15.06 8.12
C VAL A 222 -3.07 -16.21 8.60
N VAL A 223 -3.61 -17.02 9.50
CA VAL A 223 -3.08 -18.32 9.92
C VAL A 223 -4.15 -19.35 9.57
N SER A 224 -3.96 -20.07 8.48
CA SER A 224 -4.84 -21.15 8.03
C SER A 224 -4.25 -22.54 8.24
N ARG A 225 -2.98 -22.60 8.66
CA ARG A 225 -2.23 -23.81 9.00
C ARG A 225 -1.33 -23.54 10.22
N PRO A 226 -1.11 -24.51 11.09
CA PRO A 226 -0.28 -24.33 12.30
C PRO A 226 1.13 -23.79 12.04
N GLU A 227 1.76 -24.20 10.94
CA GLU A 227 3.12 -23.78 10.59
C GLU A 227 3.24 -22.29 10.22
N GLU A 228 2.14 -21.61 9.92
CA GLU A 228 2.10 -20.18 9.57
C GLU A 228 2.12 -19.29 10.81
N GLU A 229 1.74 -19.80 11.98
CA GLU A 229 1.53 -19.02 13.20
C GLU A 229 2.79 -18.30 13.66
N TYR A 230 3.92 -19.00 13.71
CA TYR A 230 5.19 -18.40 14.14
C TYR A 230 5.59 -17.22 13.23
N PHE A 231 5.45 -17.41 11.92
CA PHE A 231 5.74 -16.33 10.96
C PHE A 231 4.85 -15.11 11.20
N VAL A 232 3.55 -15.31 11.40
CA VAL A 232 2.59 -14.20 11.62
C VAL A 232 2.89 -13.50 12.94
N ARG A 233 3.19 -14.24 14.03
CA ARG A 233 3.62 -13.63 15.30
C ARG A 233 4.90 -12.81 15.13
N ALA A 234 5.87 -13.33 14.39
CA ALA A 234 7.12 -12.62 14.11
C ALA A 234 6.89 -11.33 13.31
N GLN A 235 5.98 -11.33 12.33
CA GLN A 235 5.64 -10.14 11.55
C GLN A 235 4.90 -9.10 12.41
N ILE A 236 3.95 -9.54 13.24
CA ILE A 236 3.26 -8.65 14.20
C ILE A 236 4.27 -8.01 15.15
N ALA A 237 5.17 -8.82 15.74
CA ALA A 237 6.21 -8.35 16.66
C ALA A 237 7.16 -7.36 15.98
N PHE A 238 7.58 -7.64 14.74
CA PHE A 238 8.42 -6.74 13.94
C PHE A 238 7.76 -5.37 13.76
N TYR A 239 6.49 -5.33 13.35
CA TYR A 239 5.79 -4.06 13.18
C TYR A 239 5.51 -3.36 14.51
N ALA A 240 5.11 -4.12 15.54
CA ALA A 240 4.86 -3.57 16.88
C ALA A 240 6.11 -2.96 17.51
N SER A 241 7.32 -3.43 17.15
CA SER A 241 8.59 -2.86 17.62
C SER A 241 8.90 -1.48 17.05
N THR A 242 8.21 -1.07 15.96
CA THR A 242 8.46 0.19 15.27
C THR A 242 7.83 1.36 16.06
N PRO A 243 8.62 2.34 16.55
CA PRO A 243 8.10 3.42 17.41
C PRO A 243 6.95 4.22 16.77
N SER A 244 6.98 4.43 15.47
CA SER A 244 5.92 5.17 14.76
C SER A 244 4.59 4.39 14.66
N TYR A 245 4.55 3.10 15.03
CA TYR A 245 3.34 2.27 15.01
C TYR A 245 2.75 2.00 16.39
N ARG A 246 3.32 2.61 17.43
CA ARG A 246 2.86 2.44 18.85
C ARG A 246 1.38 2.72 19.06
N ALA A 247 0.80 3.64 18.29
CA ALA A 247 -0.63 3.99 18.41
C ALA A 247 -1.55 2.77 18.22
N VAL A 248 -1.16 1.79 17.40
CA VAL A 248 -1.92 0.56 17.18
C VAL A 248 -1.94 -0.29 18.45
N MET A 249 -0.78 -0.49 19.08
CA MET A 249 -0.66 -1.24 20.34
C MET A 249 -1.33 -0.50 21.51
N ALA A 250 -1.17 0.81 21.57
CA ALA A 250 -1.73 1.65 22.63
C ALA A 250 -3.27 1.62 22.65
N LEU A 251 -3.93 1.53 21.51
CA LEU A 251 -5.38 1.38 21.43
C LEU A 251 -5.90 0.13 22.17
N HIS A 252 -5.08 -0.90 22.25
CA HIS A 252 -5.39 -2.16 22.91
C HIS A 252 -4.78 -2.28 24.33
N GLY A 253 -4.11 -1.23 24.84
CA GLY A 253 -3.47 -1.26 26.16
C GLY A 253 -2.12 -1.98 26.19
N TRP A 254 -1.51 -2.29 25.06
CA TRP A 254 -0.25 -3.06 24.95
C TRP A 254 0.99 -2.19 24.72
N THR A 255 1.01 -0.99 25.29
CA THR A 255 2.14 -0.05 25.15
C THR A 255 3.45 -0.63 25.69
N GLU A 256 3.41 -1.29 26.86
CA GLU A 256 4.57 -1.91 27.48
C GLU A 256 5.18 -3.03 26.60
N VAL A 257 4.33 -3.85 25.96
CA VAL A 257 4.79 -4.89 25.04
C VAL A 257 5.48 -4.26 23.82
N ALA A 258 4.94 -3.18 23.28
CA ALA A 258 5.57 -2.47 22.16
C ALA A 258 6.92 -1.87 22.55
N GLU A 259 7.09 -1.39 23.77
CA GLU A 259 8.36 -0.87 24.29
C GLU A 259 9.39 -2.00 24.46
N ASN A 260 8.99 -3.12 25.03
CA ASN A 260 9.82 -4.31 25.14
C ASN A 260 10.27 -4.84 23.77
N LEU A 261 9.36 -4.90 22.81
CA LEU A 261 9.68 -5.28 21.41
C LEU A 261 10.67 -4.29 20.79
N SER A 262 10.49 -2.98 21.00
CA SER A 262 11.42 -1.96 20.49
C SER A 262 12.82 -2.12 21.11
N ALA A 263 12.90 -2.46 22.41
CA ALA A 263 14.17 -2.71 23.10
C ALA A 263 14.88 -3.97 22.55
N LEU A 264 14.14 -5.05 22.29
CA LEU A 264 14.68 -6.27 21.67
C LEU A 264 15.19 -5.99 20.25
N ALA A 265 14.40 -5.30 19.43
CA ALA A 265 14.80 -4.90 18.07
C ALA A 265 16.07 -4.05 18.07
N GLY A 266 16.20 -3.10 19.02
CA GLY A 266 17.39 -2.27 19.20
C GLY A 266 18.66 -3.05 19.55
N ARG A 267 18.53 -4.25 20.14
CA ARG A 267 19.64 -5.17 20.45
C ARG A 267 19.85 -6.26 19.40
N GLY A 268 19.02 -6.28 18.34
CA GLY A 268 19.07 -7.30 17.31
C GLY A 268 18.53 -8.67 17.73
N ALA A 269 17.80 -8.75 18.84
CA ALA A 269 17.24 -9.98 19.41
C ALA A 269 15.93 -10.41 18.72
N TRP A 270 15.91 -10.46 17.40
CA TRP A 270 14.72 -10.70 16.57
C TRP A 270 14.03 -12.03 16.85
N GLY A 271 14.81 -13.08 17.15
CA GLY A 271 14.29 -14.42 17.44
C GLY A 271 13.45 -14.51 18.72
N GLU A 272 13.62 -13.56 19.67
CA GLU A 272 12.90 -13.55 20.95
C GLU A 272 11.53 -12.83 20.83
N MET A 273 11.35 -12.01 19.80
CA MET A 273 10.23 -11.08 19.73
C MET A 273 8.88 -11.77 19.51
N ALA A 274 8.84 -12.83 18.73
CA ALA A 274 7.60 -13.56 18.43
C ALA A 274 6.92 -14.11 19.70
N GLY A 275 7.72 -14.52 20.69
CA GLY A 275 7.23 -15.04 21.97
C GLY A 275 6.53 -13.99 22.86
N LEU A 276 6.68 -12.70 22.58
CA LEU A 276 5.97 -11.63 23.29
C LEU A 276 4.57 -11.36 22.74
N ILE A 277 4.21 -11.93 21.58
CA ILE A 277 2.88 -11.81 21.01
C ILE A 277 1.98 -12.88 21.62
N SER A 278 1.06 -12.48 22.49
CA SER A 278 0.09 -13.38 23.10
C SER A 278 -0.94 -13.89 22.09
N ASP A 279 -1.72 -14.91 22.46
CA ASP A 279 -2.83 -15.42 21.64
C ASP A 279 -3.89 -14.32 21.40
N GLU A 280 -4.18 -13.52 22.42
CA GLU A 280 -5.08 -12.38 22.30
C GLU A 280 -4.59 -11.37 21.24
N MET A 281 -3.29 -11.04 21.24
CA MET A 281 -2.68 -10.18 20.24
C MET A 281 -2.73 -10.80 18.85
N LEU A 282 -2.41 -12.10 18.73
CA LEU A 282 -2.49 -12.81 17.46
C LEU A 282 -3.89 -12.73 16.89
N HIS A 283 -4.93 -13.09 17.64
CA HIS A 283 -6.33 -13.05 17.19
C HIS A 283 -6.83 -11.61 16.93
N THR A 284 -6.27 -10.61 17.59
CA THR A 284 -6.60 -9.20 17.34
C THR A 284 -6.08 -8.75 15.98
N PHE A 285 -4.86 -9.12 15.61
CA PHE A 285 -4.21 -8.65 14.38
C PHE A 285 -4.35 -9.62 13.21
N ALA A 286 -4.57 -10.91 13.45
CA ALA A 286 -4.68 -11.95 12.43
C ALA A 286 -6.00 -12.69 12.47
N LEU A 287 -6.39 -13.28 11.33
CA LEU A 287 -7.42 -14.30 11.24
C LEU A 287 -6.76 -15.68 11.44
N VAL A 288 -7.15 -16.37 12.50
CA VAL A 288 -6.66 -17.71 12.81
C VAL A 288 -7.83 -18.67 12.64
N VAL A 289 -8.01 -19.20 11.44
CA VAL A 289 -9.16 -20.05 11.05
C VAL A 289 -8.72 -21.07 9.99
N PRO A 290 -9.38 -22.25 9.92
CA PRO A 290 -9.19 -23.17 8.81
C PRO A 290 -9.43 -22.49 7.45
N ALA A 291 -8.74 -22.95 6.41
CA ALA A 291 -8.86 -22.37 5.07
C ALA A 291 -10.30 -22.37 4.54
N SER A 292 -11.12 -23.36 4.93
CA SER A 292 -12.54 -23.46 4.54
C SER A 292 -13.42 -22.36 5.13
N GLU A 293 -13.05 -21.79 6.29
CA GLU A 293 -13.81 -20.75 6.98
C GLU A 293 -13.30 -19.34 6.64
N LEU A 294 -12.12 -19.24 5.99
CA LEU A 294 -11.47 -17.98 5.74
C LEU A 294 -12.32 -16.98 4.93
N PRO A 295 -13.07 -17.39 3.88
CA PRO A 295 -13.88 -16.44 3.11
C PRO A 295 -14.91 -15.72 3.97
N SER A 296 -15.68 -16.46 4.78
CA SER A 296 -16.68 -15.86 5.69
C SER A 296 -16.01 -15.00 6.76
N ALA A 297 -14.92 -15.48 7.36
CA ALA A 297 -14.18 -14.74 8.37
C ALA A 297 -13.60 -13.42 7.85
N LEU A 298 -13.17 -13.36 6.59
CA LEU A 298 -12.71 -12.12 5.95
C LEU A 298 -13.85 -11.12 5.77
N VAL A 299 -15.02 -11.59 5.30
CA VAL A 299 -16.22 -10.76 5.17
C VAL A 299 -16.63 -10.21 6.54
N ASP A 300 -16.78 -11.06 7.55
CA ASP A 300 -17.19 -10.66 8.89
C ASP A 300 -16.22 -9.63 9.51
N ARG A 301 -14.93 -9.81 9.24
CA ARG A 301 -13.89 -8.94 9.81
C ARG A 301 -13.79 -7.60 9.11
N TYR A 302 -13.94 -7.53 7.78
CA TYR A 302 -13.62 -6.35 6.96
C TYR A 302 -14.81 -5.68 6.29
N ALA A 303 -16.04 -6.23 6.39
CA ALA A 303 -17.23 -5.58 5.84
C ALA A 303 -17.39 -4.15 6.38
N GLY A 304 -17.50 -3.19 5.48
CA GLY A 304 -17.58 -1.76 5.81
C GLY A 304 -16.28 -1.12 6.31
N LEU A 305 -15.17 -1.88 6.40
CA LEU A 305 -13.85 -1.36 6.82
C LEU A 305 -12.86 -1.24 5.66
N ALA A 306 -12.99 -2.10 4.65
CA ALA A 306 -12.12 -2.08 3.46
C ALA A 306 -12.94 -2.36 2.20
N ASP A 307 -12.53 -1.75 1.09
CA ASP A 307 -13.08 -1.95 -0.24
C ASP A 307 -12.28 -3.00 -1.01
N ARG A 308 -10.97 -3.10 -0.73
CA ARG A 308 -10.01 -4.02 -1.33
C ARG A 308 -9.21 -4.73 -0.24
N LEU A 309 -8.98 -6.01 -0.44
CA LEU A 309 -8.27 -6.85 0.53
C LEU A 309 -7.22 -7.71 -0.18
N ALA A 310 -6.02 -7.76 0.36
CA ALA A 310 -5.02 -8.76 0.04
C ALA A 310 -4.73 -9.61 1.28
N LEU A 311 -4.16 -10.79 1.10
CA LEU A 311 -3.59 -11.56 2.21
C LEU A 311 -2.10 -11.26 2.35
N TYR A 312 -1.58 -11.34 3.58
CA TYR A 312 -0.14 -11.25 3.85
C TYR A 312 0.58 -12.56 3.45
N ILE A 313 0.15 -13.10 2.31
CA ILE A 313 0.67 -14.28 1.65
C ILE A 313 0.86 -13.88 0.18
N PRO A 314 2.08 -13.80 -0.34
CA PRO A 314 2.30 -13.52 -1.75
C PRO A 314 1.70 -14.61 -2.64
N PHE A 315 1.17 -14.20 -3.80
CA PHE A 315 0.64 -15.16 -4.77
C PHE A 315 1.77 -15.75 -5.63
N MET A 316 1.90 -17.06 -5.60
CA MET A 316 2.79 -17.81 -6.50
C MET A 316 1.98 -18.92 -7.18
N PRO A 317 1.90 -18.93 -8.52
CA PRO A 317 1.17 -19.97 -9.23
C PRO A 317 1.78 -21.35 -9.01
N GLY A 318 0.92 -22.34 -8.79
CA GLY A 318 1.32 -23.70 -8.41
C GLY A 318 1.54 -23.88 -6.90
N GLU A 319 1.53 -22.79 -6.14
CA GLU A 319 1.56 -22.83 -4.68
C GLU A 319 0.18 -22.48 -4.14
N ARG A 320 -0.52 -23.44 -3.52
CA ARG A 320 -1.83 -23.21 -2.90
C ARG A 320 -2.94 -22.79 -3.89
N ASP A 321 -2.90 -23.21 -5.14
CA ASP A 321 -3.88 -22.78 -6.15
C ASP A 321 -5.32 -23.10 -5.72
N ASP A 322 -5.57 -24.30 -5.14
CA ASP A 322 -6.89 -24.66 -4.61
C ASP A 322 -7.37 -23.71 -3.50
N PHE A 323 -6.47 -23.26 -2.64
CA PHE A 323 -6.77 -22.29 -1.58
C PHE A 323 -7.19 -20.93 -2.19
N TRP A 324 -6.43 -20.44 -3.16
CA TRP A 324 -6.74 -19.17 -3.82
C TRP A 324 -8.04 -19.26 -4.63
N GLN A 325 -8.25 -20.37 -5.35
CA GLN A 325 -9.46 -20.59 -6.12
C GLN A 325 -10.70 -20.67 -5.22
N ALA A 326 -10.62 -21.37 -4.09
CA ALA A 326 -11.71 -21.44 -3.11
C ALA A 326 -12.05 -20.04 -2.56
N LEU A 327 -11.05 -19.22 -2.27
CA LEU A 327 -11.23 -17.87 -1.75
C LEU A 327 -11.89 -16.95 -2.81
N LEU A 328 -11.41 -16.99 -4.05
CA LEU A 328 -11.93 -16.15 -5.14
C LEU A 328 -13.35 -16.53 -5.58
N ASN A 329 -13.70 -17.81 -5.53
CA ASN A 329 -15.05 -18.28 -5.89
C ASN A 329 -16.12 -17.80 -4.91
N THR A 330 -15.76 -17.38 -3.71
CA THR A 330 -16.73 -16.96 -2.68
C THR A 330 -17.23 -15.53 -2.87
N ARG A 331 -16.61 -14.72 -3.76
CA ARG A 331 -16.90 -13.30 -4.01
C ARG A 331 -17.09 -12.55 -2.67
N LEU A 332 -16.00 -12.12 -2.07
CA LEU A 332 -15.97 -11.41 -0.79
C LEU A 332 -16.82 -10.12 -0.78
#